data_bf72bfffd66cf71de5814381ec8d906a
#
_entry.id   bf72bfffd66cf71de5814381ec8d906a
#
_cell.length_a   1.000
_cell.length_b   1.000
_cell.length_c   1.000
_cell.angle_alpha   90.00
_cell.angle_beta   90.00
_cell.angle_gamma   90.00
#
_symmetry.space_group_name_H-M   'P 1'
#
loop_
_entity.id
_entity.type
_entity.pdbx_description
1 polymer ?
#
loop_
_entity_poly.entity_id
_entity_poly.type
_entity_poly.pdbx_seq_one_letter_code
_entity_poly.pdbx_strand_id
1 'polypeptide(L)'
;MTYQVFDTTLRDGGQREGISYSVADKLAVARLLDEFGVGFIEGGWPGAMPKDTEFFRRARTELDLRHAVLVAFGATRKAGVDVAEDPQVQALLDAETPVVCVVAKSDIRHVERALRTTGEENLAMVRDTVAHLVANGRRAFVDCEHFFDGFRHDPSYAAAVVTTAIEAGAERVVMCDTNGGMLPSMVTAAVHAVVERAGVPADRLGIHCQNDTSCAVANTIAAVEAGVR
;
A
#
# COMPACT_ATOMS: atom_id res chain seq x y z
N MET A 1 18.43 0.71 14.66
CA MET A 1 17.42 1.18 13.67
C MET A 1 16.44 0.04 13.46
N THR A 2 15.18 0.22 13.76
CA THR A 2 14.13 -0.78 13.51
C THR A 2 13.40 -0.39 12.23
N TYR A 3 13.38 -1.28 11.25
CA TYR A 3 12.52 -1.24 10.07
C TYR A 3 11.55 -2.41 10.14
N GLN A 4 10.45 -2.34 9.42
CA GLN A 4 9.45 -3.41 9.35
C GLN A 4 9.39 -3.99 7.94
N VAL A 5 9.24 -5.29 7.85
CA VAL A 5 9.05 -6.00 6.58
C VAL A 5 7.55 -6.20 6.36
N PHE A 6 7.08 -5.72 5.21
CA PHE A 6 5.72 -5.88 4.73
C PHE A 6 5.76 -6.87 3.56
N ASP A 7 5.25 -8.07 3.78
CA ASP A 7 5.27 -9.14 2.78
C ASP A 7 4.01 -9.12 1.92
N THR A 8 4.18 -9.12 0.61
CA THR A 8 3.09 -9.08 -0.39
C THR A 8 2.94 -10.38 -1.18
N THR A 9 3.56 -11.47 -0.74
CA THR A 9 3.53 -12.76 -1.44
C THR A 9 2.10 -13.21 -1.75
N LEU A 10 1.17 -13.04 -0.82
CA LEU A 10 -0.21 -13.53 -0.95
C LEU A 10 -1.12 -12.61 -1.79
N ARG A 11 -0.70 -11.36 -2.06
CA ARG A 11 -1.45 -10.43 -2.90
C ARG A 11 -0.71 -10.12 -4.19
N ASP A 12 0.35 -9.32 -4.17
CA ASP A 12 1.12 -8.92 -5.35
C ASP A 12 1.87 -10.13 -5.97
N GLY A 13 2.55 -10.91 -5.14
CA GLY A 13 3.20 -12.14 -5.56
C GLY A 13 2.26 -13.16 -6.17
N GLY A 14 1.00 -13.19 -5.73
CA GLY A 14 -0.06 -14.04 -6.28
C GLY A 14 -0.59 -13.60 -7.64
N GLN A 15 -0.25 -12.40 -8.11
CA GLN A 15 -0.63 -11.90 -9.44
C GLN A 15 0.38 -12.31 -10.53
N ARG A 16 1.49 -12.91 -10.14
CA ARG A 16 2.50 -13.39 -11.09
C ARG A 16 1.95 -14.51 -11.97
N GLU A 17 2.30 -14.49 -13.25
CA GLU A 17 1.92 -15.53 -14.21
C GLU A 17 2.36 -16.93 -13.73
N GLY A 18 1.47 -17.91 -13.83
CA GLY A 18 1.70 -19.29 -13.38
C GLY A 18 1.50 -19.51 -11.87
N ILE A 19 1.22 -18.48 -11.09
CA ILE A 19 0.91 -18.61 -9.65
C ILE A 19 -0.60 -18.61 -9.44
N SER A 20 -1.08 -19.59 -8.69
CA SER A 20 -2.48 -19.63 -8.25
C SER A 20 -2.58 -20.27 -6.87
N TYR A 21 -2.75 -19.45 -5.85
CA TYR A 21 -2.98 -19.92 -4.48
C TYR A 21 -4.44 -20.30 -4.26
N SER A 22 -4.68 -21.45 -3.64
CA SER A 22 -5.96 -21.72 -2.98
C SER A 22 -6.04 -20.96 -1.64
N VAL A 23 -7.22 -20.92 -1.03
CA VAL A 23 -7.37 -20.34 0.32
C VAL A 23 -6.53 -21.11 1.35
N ALA A 24 -6.44 -22.44 1.21
CA ALA A 24 -5.62 -23.27 2.07
C ALA A 24 -4.12 -22.96 1.93
N ASP A 25 -3.65 -22.74 0.69
CA ASP A 25 -2.25 -22.33 0.44
C ASP A 25 -1.96 -20.98 1.10
N LYS A 26 -2.86 -20.00 0.93
CA LYS A 26 -2.71 -18.68 1.57
C LYS A 26 -2.60 -18.79 3.09
N LEU A 27 -3.45 -19.58 3.72
CA LEU A 27 -3.39 -19.81 5.17
C LEU A 27 -2.08 -20.50 5.59
N ALA A 28 -1.60 -21.46 4.83
CA ALA A 28 -0.34 -22.13 5.11
C ALA A 28 0.87 -21.19 4.95
N VAL A 29 0.92 -20.42 3.86
CA VAL A 29 1.98 -19.46 3.62
C VAL A 29 1.97 -18.34 4.68
N ALA A 30 0.79 -17.86 5.08
CA ALA A 30 0.69 -16.85 6.14
C ALA A 30 1.32 -17.32 7.46
N ARG A 31 1.13 -18.60 7.84
CA ARG A 31 1.79 -19.17 9.03
C ARG A 31 3.30 -19.22 8.90
N LEU A 32 3.81 -19.62 7.73
CA LEU A 32 5.26 -19.66 7.48
C LEU A 32 5.88 -18.26 7.51
N LEU A 33 5.20 -17.26 6.97
CA LEU A 33 5.66 -15.87 7.01
C LEU A 33 5.66 -15.33 8.45
N ASP A 34 4.66 -15.68 9.26
CA ASP A 34 4.62 -15.33 10.67
C ASP A 34 5.78 -16.00 11.45
N GLU A 35 6.02 -17.28 11.22
CA GLU A 35 7.15 -18.01 11.81
C GLU A 35 8.50 -17.43 11.38
N PHE A 36 8.60 -16.94 10.15
CA PHE A 36 9.78 -16.24 9.63
C PHE A 36 9.99 -14.88 10.32
N GLY A 37 8.93 -14.27 10.87
CA GLY A 37 9.00 -13.05 11.65
C GLY A 37 8.83 -11.77 10.86
N VAL A 38 8.10 -11.77 9.73
CA VAL A 38 7.72 -10.54 9.04
C VAL A 38 6.76 -9.71 9.89
N GLY A 39 6.77 -8.39 9.74
CA GLY A 39 5.91 -7.50 10.51
C GLY A 39 4.47 -7.46 10.01
N PHE A 40 4.28 -7.55 8.69
CA PHE A 40 2.97 -7.47 8.03
C PHE A 40 2.85 -8.50 6.91
N ILE A 41 1.65 -9.04 6.73
CA ILE A 41 1.30 -9.96 5.63
C ILE A 41 0.09 -9.40 4.88
N GLU A 42 0.28 -8.98 3.65
CA GLU A 42 -0.80 -8.53 2.77
C GLU A 42 -1.55 -9.72 2.19
N GLY A 43 -2.73 -9.98 2.72
CA GLY A 43 -3.44 -11.23 2.49
C GLY A 43 -4.20 -11.31 1.15
N GLY A 44 -4.55 -10.18 0.55
CA GLY A 44 -5.32 -10.13 -0.70
C GLY A 44 -6.24 -8.93 -0.80
N TRP A 45 -7.09 -8.93 -1.82
CA TRP A 45 -8.04 -7.86 -2.14
C TRP A 45 -9.49 -8.34 -1.90
N PRO A 46 -10.05 -8.18 -0.69
CA PRO A 46 -11.43 -8.53 -0.42
C PRO A 46 -12.39 -7.66 -1.25
N GLY A 47 -13.52 -8.24 -1.65
CA GLY A 47 -14.50 -7.56 -2.50
C GLY A 47 -14.16 -7.57 -4.01
N ALA A 48 -12.89 -7.59 -4.39
CA ALA A 48 -12.48 -7.73 -5.79
C ALA A 48 -12.35 -9.20 -6.21
N MET A 49 -11.81 -10.03 -5.32
CA MET A 49 -11.57 -11.46 -5.57
C MET A 49 -12.34 -12.30 -4.53
N PRO A 50 -13.31 -13.14 -4.95
CA PRO A 50 -14.06 -14.00 -4.02
C PRO A 50 -13.17 -14.89 -3.16
N LYS A 51 -12.09 -15.38 -3.72
CA LYS A 51 -11.09 -16.18 -3.01
C LYS A 51 -10.43 -15.41 -1.86
N ASP A 52 -10.15 -14.13 -2.06
CA ASP A 52 -9.53 -13.31 -1.03
C ASP A 52 -10.54 -12.95 0.07
N THR A 53 -11.79 -12.69 -0.28
CA THR A 53 -12.87 -12.55 0.71
C THR A 53 -12.99 -13.79 1.59
N GLU A 54 -12.96 -14.99 0.99
CA GLU A 54 -13.01 -16.25 1.72
C GLU A 54 -11.74 -16.47 2.57
N PHE A 55 -10.56 -16.08 2.08
CA PHE A 55 -9.33 -16.12 2.86
C PHE A 55 -9.46 -15.31 4.15
N PHE A 56 -9.89 -14.05 4.09
CA PHE A 56 -10.05 -13.22 5.29
C PHE A 56 -11.11 -13.79 6.24
N ARG A 57 -12.22 -14.29 5.72
CA ARG A 57 -13.24 -14.93 6.54
C ARG A 57 -12.68 -16.12 7.34
N ARG A 58 -11.89 -16.98 6.70
CA ARG A 58 -11.27 -18.14 7.35
C ARG A 58 -10.11 -17.76 8.27
N ALA A 59 -9.35 -16.73 7.89
CA ALA A 59 -8.21 -16.26 8.67
C ALA A 59 -8.59 -15.88 10.11
N ARG A 60 -9.81 -15.34 10.32
CA ARG A 60 -10.31 -14.95 11.66
C ARG A 60 -10.30 -16.10 12.68
N THR A 61 -10.50 -17.33 12.22
CA THR A 61 -10.60 -18.51 13.11
C THR A 61 -9.49 -19.52 12.91
N GLU A 62 -8.77 -19.47 11.79
CA GLU A 62 -7.77 -20.44 11.42
C GLU A 62 -6.33 -19.92 11.50
N LEU A 63 -6.12 -18.59 11.59
CA LEU A 63 -4.81 -18.01 11.80
C LEU A 63 -4.65 -17.47 13.23
N ASP A 64 -3.59 -17.92 13.88
CA ASP A 64 -3.11 -17.36 15.15
C ASP A 64 -1.68 -16.86 14.91
N LEU A 65 -1.58 -15.58 14.48
CA LEU A 65 -0.32 -14.93 14.14
C LEU A 65 0.31 -14.34 15.41
N ARG A 66 1.60 -14.61 15.62
CA ARG A 66 2.35 -14.19 16.82
C ARG A 66 3.22 -12.96 16.57
N HIS A 67 3.68 -12.77 15.35
CA HIS A 67 4.62 -11.73 14.95
C HIS A 67 4.02 -10.80 13.93
N ALA A 68 3.36 -11.36 12.92
CA ALA A 68 2.84 -10.61 11.80
C ALA A 68 1.44 -10.05 12.06
N VAL A 69 1.16 -8.90 11.48
CA VAL A 69 -0.19 -8.33 11.39
C VAL A 69 -0.76 -8.58 10.00
N LEU A 70 -1.97 -9.15 9.94
CA LEU A 70 -2.65 -9.37 8.67
C LEU A 70 -3.19 -8.05 8.11
N VAL A 71 -3.01 -7.83 6.81
CA VAL A 71 -3.39 -6.62 6.10
C VAL A 71 -4.35 -6.96 4.96
N ALA A 72 -5.46 -6.23 4.86
CA ALA A 72 -6.32 -6.23 3.68
C ALA A 72 -5.86 -5.13 2.72
N PHE A 73 -5.78 -5.45 1.42
CA PHE A 73 -5.44 -4.50 0.38
C PHE A 73 -6.67 -4.12 -0.43
N GLY A 74 -6.74 -2.87 -0.88
CA GLY A 74 -7.78 -2.40 -1.78
C GLY A 74 -7.49 -1.05 -2.40
N ALA A 75 -8.51 -0.43 -3.01
CA ALA A 75 -8.41 0.90 -3.57
C ALA A 75 -9.08 1.94 -2.66
N THR A 76 -8.79 3.22 -2.90
CA THR A 76 -9.58 4.31 -2.36
C THR A 76 -11.02 4.26 -2.90
N ARG A 77 -11.97 4.97 -2.28
CA ARG A 77 -13.33 5.11 -2.80
C ARG A 77 -13.34 5.53 -4.28
N LYS A 78 -14.39 5.24 -4.98
CA LYS A 78 -14.58 5.71 -6.34
C LYS A 78 -14.88 7.21 -6.38
N ALA A 79 -14.48 7.86 -7.47
CA ALA A 79 -14.79 9.27 -7.71
C ALA A 79 -16.30 9.53 -7.64
N GLY A 80 -16.69 10.57 -6.91
CA GLY A 80 -18.10 10.98 -6.76
C GLY A 80 -18.97 10.06 -5.90
N VAL A 81 -18.41 9.04 -5.25
CA VAL A 81 -19.14 8.14 -4.35
C VAL A 81 -18.84 8.51 -2.90
N ASP A 82 -19.83 8.51 -2.03
CA ASP A 82 -19.62 8.64 -0.59
C ASP A 82 -18.81 7.44 -0.08
N VAL A 83 -17.83 7.69 0.75
CA VAL A 83 -16.93 6.65 1.26
C VAL A 83 -17.65 5.57 2.07
N ALA A 84 -18.71 5.96 2.80
CA ALA A 84 -19.52 5.03 3.60
C ALA A 84 -20.44 4.15 2.72
N GLU A 85 -20.68 4.55 1.47
CA GLU A 85 -21.51 3.81 0.51
C GLU A 85 -20.67 3.04 -0.51
N ASP A 86 -19.34 3.20 -0.48
CA ASP A 86 -18.46 2.50 -1.43
C ASP A 86 -18.29 1.02 -1.05
N PRO A 87 -18.78 0.08 -1.90
CA PRO A 87 -18.75 -1.33 -1.56
C PRO A 87 -17.33 -1.91 -1.46
N GLN A 88 -16.34 -1.27 -2.11
CA GLN A 88 -14.94 -1.69 -2.02
C GLN A 88 -14.35 -1.31 -0.66
N VAL A 89 -14.64 -0.11 -0.17
CA VAL A 89 -14.21 0.33 1.16
C VAL A 89 -14.93 -0.48 2.25
N GLN A 90 -16.22 -0.78 2.06
CA GLN A 90 -16.95 -1.65 2.99
C GLN A 90 -16.34 -3.06 3.05
N ALA A 91 -15.96 -3.63 1.92
CA ALA A 91 -15.32 -4.95 1.90
C ALA A 91 -13.96 -4.98 2.65
N LEU A 92 -13.24 -3.85 2.66
CA LEU A 92 -12.02 -3.70 3.46
C LEU A 92 -12.32 -3.70 4.97
N LEU A 93 -13.39 -3.04 5.40
CA LEU A 93 -13.84 -3.08 6.79
C LEU A 93 -14.33 -4.47 7.20
N ASP A 94 -15.06 -5.14 6.30
CA ASP A 94 -15.60 -6.50 6.50
C ASP A 94 -14.50 -7.57 6.56
N ALA A 95 -13.31 -7.30 6.05
CA ALA A 95 -12.16 -8.19 6.22
C ALA A 95 -11.70 -8.31 7.68
N GLU A 96 -12.05 -7.34 8.53
CA GLU A 96 -11.75 -7.27 9.97
C GLU A 96 -10.26 -7.38 10.31
N THR A 97 -9.39 -6.94 9.38
CA THR A 97 -7.95 -6.88 9.64
C THR A 97 -7.59 -5.65 10.48
N PRO A 98 -6.57 -5.72 11.35
CA PRO A 98 -6.12 -4.55 12.12
C PRO A 98 -5.57 -3.43 11.24
N VAL A 99 -4.99 -3.79 10.09
CA VAL A 99 -4.39 -2.86 9.13
C VAL A 99 -5.07 -3.02 7.77
N VAL A 100 -5.29 -1.90 7.10
CA VAL A 100 -5.74 -1.84 5.71
C VAL A 100 -4.74 -1.02 4.90
N CYS A 101 -4.29 -1.56 3.78
CA CYS A 101 -3.47 -0.85 2.80
C CYS A 101 -4.32 -0.48 1.59
N VAL A 102 -4.35 0.80 1.22
CA VAL A 102 -5.11 1.24 0.04
C VAL A 102 -4.18 1.82 -1.02
N VAL A 103 -4.36 1.39 -2.26
CA VAL A 103 -3.64 1.97 -3.40
C VAL A 103 -4.24 3.32 -3.77
N ALA A 104 -3.37 4.33 -3.90
CA ALA A 104 -3.69 5.66 -4.39
C ALA A 104 -2.86 5.98 -5.63
N LYS A 105 -3.46 6.62 -6.63
CA LYS A 105 -2.71 7.11 -7.80
C LYS A 105 -1.93 8.37 -7.41
N SER A 106 -0.62 8.33 -7.56
CA SER A 106 0.29 9.44 -7.28
C SER A 106 0.92 10.06 -8.53
N ASP A 107 0.61 9.51 -9.69
CA ASP A 107 0.90 10.10 -10.99
C ASP A 107 -0.38 10.75 -11.56
N ILE A 108 -0.37 12.08 -11.74
CA ILE A 108 -1.53 12.82 -12.23
C ILE A 108 -2.02 12.30 -13.58
N ARG A 109 -1.11 11.82 -14.44
CA ARG A 109 -1.48 11.25 -15.76
C ARG A 109 -2.32 9.98 -15.61
N HIS A 110 -2.10 9.20 -14.55
CA HIS A 110 -2.90 8.01 -14.24
C HIS A 110 -4.25 8.38 -13.61
N VAL A 111 -4.31 9.46 -12.84
CA VAL A 111 -5.58 9.99 -12.33
C VAL A 111 -6.49 10.38 -13.48
N GLU A 112 -5.97 11.14 -14.45
CA GLU A 112 -6.75 11.62 -15.59
C GLU A 112 -7.15 10.48 -16.54
N ARG A 113 -6.22 9.55 -16.85
CA ARG A 113 -6.41 8.54 -17.90
C ARG A 113 -7.07 7.26 -17.39
N ALA A 114 -6.67 6.77 -16.21
CA ALA A 114 -7.15 5.50 -15.66
C ALA A 114 -8.36 5.72 -14.76
N LEU A 115 -8.29 6.65 -13.80
CA LEU A 115 -9.43 6.96 -12.92
C LEU A 115 -10.46 7.87 -13.60
N ARG A 116 -10.07 8.58 -14.66
CA ARG A 116 -10.91 9.53 -15.41
C ARG A 116 -11.53 10.60 -14.50
N THR A 117 -10.72 11.14 -13.61
CA THR A 117 -11.11 12.17 -12.65
C THR A 117 -10.04 13.25 -12.53
N THR A 118 -10.24 14.23 -11.65
CA THR A 118 -9.29 15.32 -11.41
C THR A 118 -8.32 14.99 -10.28
N GLY A 119 -7.19 15.70 -10.24
CA GLY A 119 -6.23 15.60 -9.13
C GLY A 119 -6.86 15.94 -7.79
N GLU A 120 -7.73 16.96 -7.75
CA GLU A 120 -8.44 17.38 -6.54
C GLU A 120 -9.37 16.28 -6.01
N GLU A 121 -10.15 15.65 -6.90
CA GLU A 121 -11.01 14.54 -6.51
C GLU A 121 -10.18 13.33 -6.04
N ASN A 122 -9.07 13.01 -6.70
CA ASN A 122 -8.20 11.92 -6.23
C ASN A 122 -7.63 12.20 -4.82
N LEU A 123 -7.25 13.44 -4.52
CA LEU A 123 -6.84 13.82 -3.16
C LEU A 123 -8.01 13.68 -2.17
N ALA A 124 -9.23 14.04 -2.56
CA ALA A 124 -10.43 13.82 -1.75
C ALA A 124 -10.69 12.32 -1.53
N MET A 125 -10.55 11.48 -2.56
CA MET A 125 -10.69 10.03 -2.45
C MET A 125 -9.70 9.45 -1.43
N VAL A 126 -8.43 9.88 -1.47
CA VAL A 126 -7.40 9.46 -0.49
C VAL A 126 -7.79 9.90 0.93
N ARG A 127 -8.11 11.18 1.11
CA ARG A 127 -8.47 11.75 2.41
C ARG A 127 -9.65 11.02 3.02
N ASP A 128 -10.74 10.92 2.28
CA ASP A 128 -12.01 10.38 2.78
C ASP A 128 -11.85 8.90 3.13
N THR A 129 -11.14 8.12 2.29
CA THR A 129 -10.92 6.69 2.55
C THR A 129 -10.05 6.47 3.77
N VAL A 130 -8.92 7.17 3.88
CA VAL A 130 -8.03 7.02 5.02
C VAL A 130 -8.74 7.43 6.31
N ALA A 131 -9.40 8.60 6.33
CA ALA A 131 -10.12 9.08 7.50
C ALA A 131 -11.25 8.11 7.93
N HIS A 132 -11.97 7.54 6.95
CA HIS A 132 -13.03 6.58 7.22
C HIS A 132 -12.50 5.27 7.84
N LEU A 133 -11.41 4.73 7.30
CA LEU A 133 -10.74 3.53 7.86
C LEU A 133 -10.26 3.78 9.30
N VAL A 134 -9.62 4.91 9.54
CA VAL A 134 -9.14 5.30 10.89
C VAL A 134 -10.30 5.50 11.87
N ALA A 135 -11.38 6.16 11.44
CA ALA A 135 -12.57 6.35 12.26
C ALA A 135 -13.27 5.01 12.63
N ASN A 136 -13.10 3.98 11.79
CA ASN A 136 -13.55 2.61 12.04
C ASN A 136 -12.50 1.73 12.75
N GLY A 137 -11.49 2.33 13.38
CA GLY A 137 -10.50 1.66 14.23
C GLY A 137 -9.44 0.86 13.45
N ARG A 138 -9.27 1.13 12.16
CA ARG A 138 -8.21 0.48 11.36
C ARG A 138 -6.97 1.37 11.30
N ARG A 139 -5.80 0.75 11.34
CA ARG A 139 -4.55 1.41 10.94
C ARG A 139 -4.54 1.46 9.42
N ALA A 140 -4.33 2.64 8.84
CA ALA A 140 -4.35 2.82 7.39
C ALA A 140 -2.94 2.99 6.84
N PHE A 141 -2.59 2.21 5.82
CA PHE A 141 -1.40 2.38 4.99
C PHE A 141 -1.85 2.82 3.59
N VAL A 142 -1.02 3.58 2.90
CA VAL A 142 -1.33 4.07 1.56
C VAL A 142 -0.17 3.75 0.62
N ASP A 143 -0.43 2.91 -0.39
CA ASP A 143 0.49 2.65 -1.49
C ASP A 143 0.33 3.72 -2.57
N CYS A 144 1.33 4.58 -2.71
CA CYS A 144 1.41 5.56 -3.79
C CYS A 144 1.90 4.90 -5.08
N GLU A 145 0.98 4.35 -5.85
CA GLU A 145 1.28 3.62 -7.08
C GLU A 145 1.88 4.53 -8.15
N HIS A 146 2.92 4.05 -8.84
CA HIS A 146 3.73 4.81 -9.81
C HIS A 146 4.33 6.09 -9.23
N PHE A 147 4.69 6.06 -7.93
CA PHE A 147 5.13 7.25 -7.22
C PHE A 147 6.32 7.93 -7.90
N PHE A 148 7.36 7.19 -8.20
CA PHE A 148 8.59 7.77 -8.75
C PHE A 148 8.41 8.35 -10.14
N ASP A 149 7.58 7.75 -10.99
CA ASP A 149 7.24 8.30 -12.30
C ASP A 149 6.39 9.57 -12.17
N GLY A 150 5.41 9.55 -11.27
CA GLY A 150 4.58 10.69 -10.93
C GLY A 150 5.40 11.84 -10.36
N PHE A 151 6.29 11.54 -9.41
CA PHE A 151 7.16 12.54 -8.79
C PHE A 151 8.13 13.18 -9.77
N ARG A 152 8.66 12.43 -10.74
CA ARG A 152 9.49 13.00 -11.82
C ARG A 152 8.70 13.89 -12.76
N HIS A 153 7.40 13.62 -12.96
CA HIS A 153 6.54 14.39 -13.85
C HIS A 153 5.97 15.63 -13.16
N ASP A 154 5.38 15.47 -11.99
CA ASP A 154 4.82 16.52 -11.15
C ASP A 154 5.15 16.25 -9.66
N PRO A 155 6.30 16.75 -9.19
CA PRO A 155 6.72 16.56 -7.79
C PRO A 155 5.73 17.14 -6.78
N SER A 156 5.03 18.22 -7.15
CA SER A 156 4.09 18.89 -6.26
C SER A 156 2.85 18.06 -6.04
N TYR A 157 2.30 17.48 -7.09
CA TYR A 157 1.15 16.59 -7.00
C TYR A 157 1.47 15.30 -6.24
N ALA A 158 2.56 14.63 -6.59
CA ALA A 158 2.95 13.40 -5.90
C ALA A 158 3.21 13.63 -4.39
N ALA A 159 3.85 14.75 -4.03
CA ALA A 159 4.00 15.14 -2.62
C ALA A 159 2.66 15.46 -1.96
N ALA A 160 1.72 16.11 -2.66
CA ALA A 160 0.39 16.40 -2.13
C ALA A 160 -0.39 15.11 -1.79
N VAL A 161 -0.25 14.03 -2.57
CA VAL A 161 -0.85 12.73 -2.24
C VAL A 161 -0.29 12.20 -0.90
N VAL A 162 1.02 12.27 -0.71
CA VAL A 162 1.68 11.86 0.56
C VAL A 162 1.17 12.68 1.73
N THR A 163 1.19 14.01 1.60
CA THR A 163 0.71 14.93 2.66
C THR A 163 -0.75 14.65 3.00
N THR A 164 -1.62 14.55 1.99
CA THR A 164 -3.05 14.27 2.18
C THR A 164 -3.28 12.96 2.94
N ALA A 165 -2.55 11.90 2.59
CA ALA A 165 -2.68 10.61 3.26
C ALA A 165 -2.26 10.70 4.75
N ILE A 166 -1.13 11.36 5.04
CA ILE A 166 -0.64 11.52 6.43
C ILE A 166 -1.58 12.40 7.25
N GLU A 167 -2.07 13.51 6.70
CA GLU A 167 -3.01 14.42 7.38
C GLU A 167 -4.36 13.75 7.65
N ALA A 168 -4.79 12.84 6.78
CA ALA A 168 -6.00 12.04 6.98
C ALA A 168 -5.83 10.93 8.04
N GLY A 169 -4.62 10.69 8.52
CA GLY A 169 -4.32 9.73 9.58
C GLY A 169 -3.65 8.43 9.12
N ALA A 170 -3.17 8.34 7.87
CA ALA A 170 -2.39 7.18 7.44
C ALA A 170 -1.16 7.00 8.34
N GLU A 171 -0.93 5.79 8.82
CA GLU A 171 0.24 5.48 9.64
C GLU A 171 1.52 5.40 8.80
N ARG A 172 1.40 4.90 7.59
CA ARG A 172 2.50 4.78 6.61
C ARG A 172 2.03 5.17 5.22
N VAL A 173 2.93 5.80 4.46
CA VAL A 173 2.75 6.04 3.03
C VAL A 173 3.90 5.40 2.29
N VAL A 174 3.60 4.48 1.39
CA VAL A 174 4.57 3.66 0.68
C VAL A 174 4.80 4.23 -0.72
N MET A 175 6.04 4.56 -1.04
CA MET A 175 6.44 5.01 -2.37
C MET A 175 6.71 3.80 -3.25
N CYS A 176 5.89 3.59 -4.28
CA CYS A 176 6.00 2.42 -5.15
C CYS A 176 6.79 2.73 -6.43
N ASP A 177 7.91 2.01 -6.64
CA ASP A 177 8.57 1.91 -7.94
C ASP A 177 7.87 0.82 -8.75
N THR A 178 6.65 1.13 -9.21
CA THR A 178 5.75 0.17 -9.86
C THR A 178 6.29 -0.34 -11.20
N ASN A 179 7.08 0.48 -11.90
CA ASN A 179 7.74 0.09 -13.14
C ASN A 179 9.12 -0.56 -12.92
N GLY A 180 9.63 -0.60 -11.68
CA GLY A 180 10.94 -1.16 -11.37
C GLY A 180 12.10 -0.46 -12.08
N GLY A 181 11.94 0.82 -12.43
CA GLY A 181 12.87 1.59 -13.25
C GLY A 181 13.85 2.47 -12.49
N MET A 182 13.77 2.51 -11.16
CA MET A 182 14.61 3.38 -10.35
C MET A 182 16.01 2.79 -10.12
N LEU A 183 16.97 3.70 -9.93
CA LEU A 183 18.31 3.36 -9.44
C LEU A 183 18.46 3.82 -7.98
N PRO A 184 19.36 3.21 -7.18
CA PRO A 184 19.49 3.52 -5.75
C PRO A 184 19.70 5.01 -5.43
N SER A 185 20.56 5.69 -6.20
CA SER A 185 20.78 7.13 -6.02
C SER A 185 19.54 7.98 -6.31
N MET A 186 18.69 7.55 -7.26
CA MET A 186 17.45 8.23 -7.59
C MET A 186 16.41 8.04 -6.48
N VAL A 187 16.37 6.85 -5.88
CA VAL A 187 15.50 6.55 -4.72
C VAL A 187 15.89 7.44 -3.54
N THR A 188 17.18 7.46 -3.17
CA THR A 188 17.70 8.32 -2.09
C THR A 188 17.33 9.79 -2.31
N ALA A 189 17.56 10.32 -3.52
CA ALA A 189 17.23 11.70 -3.86
C ALA A 189 15.72 11.98 -3.76
N ALA A 190 14.89 11.05 -4.23
CA ALA A 190 13.43 11.18 -4.15
C ALA A 190 12.94 11.16 -2.68
N VAL A 191 13.46 10.26 -1.83
CA VAL A 191 13.12 10.23 -0.39
C VAL A 191 13.38 11.57 0.26
N HIS A 192 14.58 12.13 0.09
CA HIS A 192 14.93 13.44 0.68
C HIS A 192 14.02 14.56 0.16
N ALA A 193 13.75 14.57 -1.17
CA ALA A 193 12.91 15.59 -1.76
C ALA A 193 11.43 15.49 -1.31
N VAL A 194 10.93 14.28 -1.06
CA VAL A 194 9.57 14.06 -0.51
C VAL A 194 9.49 14.53 0.95
N VAL A 195 10.46 14.16 1.77
CA VAL A 195 10.54 14.62 3.17
C VAL A 195 10.51 16.14 3.24
N GLU A 196 11.30 16.81 2.39
CA GLU A 196 11.34 18.28 2.34
C GLU A 196 10.01 18.89 1.86
N ARG A 197 9.44 18.38 0.76
CA ARG A 197 8.25 18.95 0.14
C ARG A 197 6.95 18.65 0.88
N ALA A 198 6.79 17.42 1.33
CA ALA A 198 5.59 16.98 2.05
C ALA A 198 5.65 17.35 3.54
N GLY A 199 6.82 17.71 4.08
CA GLY A 199 6.99 17.97 5.52
C GLY A 199 6.79 16.72 6.38
N VAL A 200 6.93 15.53 5.79
CA VAL A 200 6.68 14.24 6.45
C VAL A 200 8.02 13.58 6.80
N PRO A 201 8.23 13.15 8.05
CA PRO A 201 9.46 12.48 8.44
C PRO A 201 9.63 11.15 7.71
N ALA A 202 10.87 10.82 7.36
CA ALA A 202 11.19 9.63 6.56
C ALA A 202 10.72 8.30 7.20
N ASP A 203 10.64 8.25 8.51
CA ASP A 203 10.15 7.08 9.26
C ASP A 203 8.63 6.86 9.16
N ARG A 204 7.89 7.79 8.55
CA ARG A 204 6.48 7.63 8.15
C ARG A 204 6.34 7.11 6.72
N LEU A 205 7.45 7.02 5.98
CA LEU A 205 7.48 6.52 4.62
C LEU A 205 7.84 5.03 4.58
N GLY A 206 7.29 4.34 3.60
CA GLY A 206 7.64 2.99 3.18
C GLY A 206 8.18 2.98 1.75
N ILE A 207 8.70 1.85 1.31
CA ILE A 207 9.20 1.64 -0.05
C ILE A 207 8.74 0.29 -0.58
N HIS A 208 8.26 0.26 -1.81
CA HIS A 208 7.95 -0.98 -2.54
C HIS A 208 8.54 -0.89 -3.94
N CYS A 209 9.49 -1.76 -4.26
CA CYS A 209 10.21 -1.75 -5.54
C CYS A 209 9.94 -3.02 -6.33
N GLN A 210 9.47 -2.87 -7.58
CA GLN A 210 9.48 -3.95 -8.57
C GLN A 210 10.91 -4.18 -9.08
N ASN A 211 11.19 -5.38 -9.60
CA ASN A 211 12.56 -5.82 -9.90
C ASN A 211 12.90 -5.88 -11.39
N ASP A 212 12.24 -5.08 -12.23
CA ASP A 212 12.39 -5.11 -13.69
C ASP A 212 13.82 -4.77 -14.14
N THR A 213 14.48 -3.85 -13.44
CA THR A 213 15.89 -3.51 -13.66
C THR A 213 16.88 -4.32 -12.80
N SER A 214 16.41 -5.32 -12.04
CA SER A 214 17.19 -6.06 -11.05
C SER A 214 17.76 -5.19 -9.91
N CYS A 215 17.16 -4.04 -9.64
CA CYS A 215 17.58 -3.08 -8.62
C CYS A 215 16.70 -3.05 -7.37
N ALA A 216 15.62 -3.85 -7.27
CA ALA A 216 14.66 -3.76 -6.17
C ALA A 216 15.30 -3.83 -4.78
N VAL A 217 16.19 -4.79 -4.55
CA VAL A 217 16.88 -4.95 -3.25
C VAL A 217 17.78 -3.75 -2.96
N ALA A 218 18.57 -3.31 -3.93
CA ALA A 218 19.46 -2.16 -3.78
C ALA A 218 18.66 -0.85 -3.54
N ASN A 219 17.54 -0.67 -4.24
CA ASN A 219 16.63 0.46 -4.07
C ASN A 219 16.00 0.47 -2.67
N THR A 220 15.57 -0.71 -2.18
CA THR A 220 15.01 -0.85 -0.82
C THR A 220 16.06 -0.50 0.25
N ILE A 221 17.30 -0.99 0.10
CA ILE A 221 18.40 -0.67 1.03
C ILE A 221 18.68 0.84 1.02
N ALA A 222 18.77 1.46 -0.17
CA ALA A 222 19.01 2.89 -0.30
C ALA A 222 17.90 3.73 0.36
N ALA A 223 16.64 3.30 0.26
CA ALA A 223 15.52 3.95 0.95
C ALA A 223 15.65 3.84 2.47
N VAL A 224 15.99 2.64 2.99
CA VAL A 224 16.20 2.43 4.44
C VAL A 224 17.37 3.27 4.97
N GLU A 225 18.47 3.36 4.22
CA GLU A 225 19.60 4.23 4.55
C GLU A 225 19.21 5.72 4.56
N ALA A 226 18.29 6.13 3.68
CA ALA A 226 17.72 7.48 3.66
C ALA A 226 16.67 7.73 4.78
N GLY A 227 16.38 6.74 5.63
CA GLY A 227 15.52 6.90 6.81
C GLY A 227 14.14 6.27 6.71
N VAL A 228 13.77 5.66 5.59
CA VAL A 228 12.50 4.93 5.42
C VAL A 228 12.45 3.72 6.39
N ARG A 229 11.25 3.41 6.92
CA ARG A 229 11.10 2.35 7.93
C ARG A 229 9.99 1.36 7.58
#